data_734742e5ca2583eeabca58f604763783
#
_entry.id   734742e5ca2583eeabca58f604763783
#
_cell.length_a   1.000
_cell.length_b   1.000
_cell.length_c   1.000
_cell.angle_alpha   90.00
_cell.angle_beta   90.00
_cell.angle_gamma   90.00
#
_symmetry.space_group_name_H-M   'P 1'
#
loop_
_entity.id
_entity.type
_entity.pdbx_description
1 polymer ?
#
loop_
_entity_poly.entity_id
_entity_poly.type
_entity_poly.pdbx_seq_one_letter_code
_entity_poly.pdbx_strand_id
1 'polypeptide(L)'
;MALISSYIAFNGNEQQECYVAGWTSEQSKNLYRDLEFQLGGCDKLKGKYKTSYGQVTVLRDKSFIKPLTRESRKTGDGTNPALGICDEYHAHETSEIYDVLLSGMGARPQPLMLIITTAGFNMQAPCYTVEYKMVCKIINPAYPDIDDDEYFVLICELDEDDDIKDESVWPKANPIVCTYEEGWNGIRSALKSALISPEKMRDFLTKRMNKWVNMRESGYMAMDKWDKAKRDFTMEDFRGKDCILGIDLSVRNDLTSIGFEFSKDGEYYVFQHSFMPEDKFQERMSRNNIPFDIWVHNEDPNKETLTLCSGSVIDYNDVYAYIKHIEYEYDLNILEVAYDPYNATQFVQRLEEDGYICIEVRQGALTLNEPTKDFRDQVYDGTLHHNGDGLLTWAIGNAVTRQNTQEYILLDKAKSEDKIDPAAALMNAHYRAMDILGEIEDFFWVPDV
;
A
#
# COMPACT_ATOMS: atom_id res chain seq x y z
N MET A 1 27.86 -7.07 -2.29
CA MET A 1 28.05 -5.71 -1.72
C MET A 1 29.41 -5.54 -1.01
N ALA A 2 29.69 -6.26 0.06
CA ALA A 2 30.92 -6.08 0.85
C ALA A 2 32.23 -6.24 0.03
N LEU A 3 32.30 -7.21 -0.88
CA LEU A 3 33.46 -7.38 -1.78
C LEU A 3 33.66 -6.19 -2.74
N ILE A 4 32.58 -5.70 -3.33
CA ILE A 4 32.63 -4.55 -4.26
C ILE A 4 33.10 -3.30 -3.51
N SER A 5 32.53 -3.04 -2.33
CA SER A 5 32.92 -1.91 -1.49
C SER A 5 34.40 -1.99 -1.08
N SER A 6 34.85 -3.18 -0.68
CA SER A 6 36.27 -3.42 -0.35
C SER A 6 37.16 -3.20 -1.56
N TYR A 7 36.79 -3.75 -2.73
CA TYR A 7 37.60 -3.59 -3.94
C TYR A 7 37.76 -2.13 -4.30
N ILE A 8 36.71 -1.34 -4.35
CA ILE A 8 36.76 0.08 -4.68
C ILE A 8 37.57 0.86 -3.64
N ALA A 9 37.31 0.66 -2.34
CA ALA A 9 37.97 1.40 -1.28
C ALA A 9 39.51 1.13 -1.22
N PHE A 10 39.96 -0.10 -1.49
CA PHE A 10 41.36 -0.48 -1.38
C PHE A 10 42.18 -0.32 -2.68
N ASN A 11 41.55 -0.28 -3.85
CA ASN A 11 42.24 -0.25 -5.15
C ASN A 11 42.12 1.09 -5.91
N GLY A 12 41.37 2.06 -5.39
CA GLY A 12 41.26 3.37 -6.02
C GLY A 12 42.61 4.12 -6.02
N ASN A 13 42.81 4.98 -7.01
CA ASN A 13 44.01 5.82 -7.15
C ASN A 13 43.94 7.12 -6.35
N GLU A 14 42.74 7.43 -5.83
CA GLU A 14 42.44 8.59 -5.01
C GLU A 14 41.55 8.17 -3.83
N GLN A 15 41.24 9.08 -2.91
CA GLN A 15 40.33 8.81 -1.81
C GLN A 15 38.97 8.38 -2.34
N GLN A 16 38.52 7.19 -1.95
CA GLN A 16 37.24 6.63 -2.32
C GLN A 16 36.24 6.77 -1.17
N GLU A 17 35.11 7.35 -1.48
CA GLU A 17 33.96 7.44 -0.56
C GLU A 17 32.91 6.39 -0.95
N CYS A 18 32.75 5.36 -0.11
CA CYS A 18 31.78 4.30 -0.34
C CYS A 18 30.65 4.42 0.70
N TYR A 19 29.43 4.60 0.24
CA TYR A 19 28.26 4.75 1.08
C TYR A 19 27.31 3.58 0.89
N VAL A 20 26.71 3.13 2.00
CA VAL A 20 25.70 2.08 1.99
C VAL A 20 24.47 2.59 2.71
N ALA A 21 23.39 2.74 1.97
CA ALA A 21 22.11 3.22 2.46
C ALA A 21 21.14 2.05 2.63
N GLY A 22 20.67 1.83 3.85
CA GLY A 22 19.52 0.99 4.15
C GLY A 22 18.40 1.83 4.72
N TRP A 23 17.17 1.36 4.60
CA TRP A 23 16.01 2.06 5.15
C TRP A 23 16.08 2.20 6.67
N THR A 24 16.59 1.18 7.36
CA THR A 24 16.83 1.19 8.80
C THR A 24 18.32 1.15 9.12
N SER A 25 18.68 1.70 10.29
CA SER A 25 20.04 1.64 10.84
C SER A 25 20.57 0.21 10.99
N GLU A 26 19.68 -0.75 11.20
CA GLU A 26 20.03 -2.16 11.39
C GLU A 26 20.37 -2.86 10.07
N GLN A 27 19.63 -2.55 9.00
CA GLN A 27 19.94 -3.04 7.65
C GLN A 27 21.33 -2.58 7.19
N SER A 28 21.64 -1.30 7.39
CA SER A 28 22.98 -0.77 7.06
C SER A 28 24.11 -1.43 7.87
N LYS A 29 23.84 -1.86 9.12
CA LYS A 29 24.80 -2.57 9.96
C LYS A 29 25.06 -4.02 9.53
N ASN A 30 24.12 -4.68 8.86
CA ASN A 30 24.32 -6.05 8.37
C ASN A 30 25.48 -6.11 7.36
N LEU A 31 25.47 -5.21 6.38
CA LEU A 31 26.58 -5.13 5.45
C LEU A 31 27.90 -4.81 6.13
N TYR A 32 27.89 -3.91 7.13
CA TYR A 32 29.09 -3.56 7.89
C TYR A 32 29.67 -4.77 8.63
N ARG A 33 28.85 -5.60 9.22
CA ARG A 33 29.27 -6.84 9.89
C ARG A 33 29.91 -7.85 8.93
N ASP A 34 29.32 -8.02 7.75
CA ASP A 34 29.86 -8.88 6.70
C ASP A 34 31.21 -8.35 6.18
N LEU A 35 31.31 -7.02 6.05
CA LEU A 35 32.55 -6.35 5.66
C LEU A 35 33.66 -6.57 6.71
N GLU A 36 33.37 -6.40 8.00
CA GLU A 36 34.33 -6.66 9.08
C GLU A 36 34.80 -8.11 9.07
N PHE A 37 33.87 -9.06 8.88
CA PHE A 37 34.20 -10.48 8.81
C PHE A 37 35.15 -10.79 7.63
N GLN A 38 34.84 -10.29 6.44
CA GLN A 38 35.66 -10.50 5.24
C GLN A 38 37.04 -9.85 5.36
N LEU A 39 37.10 -8.61 5.82
CA LEU A 39 38.37 -7.88 6.00
C LEU A 39 39.22 -8.53 7.09
N GLY A 40 38.62 -8.98 8.20
CA GLY A 40 39.29 -9.68 9.29
C GLY A 40 39.90 -11.02 8.89
N GLY A 41 39.25 -11.73 7.95
CA GLY A 41 39.71 -12.98 7.37
C GLY A 41 40.82 -12.82 6.32
N CYS A 42 41.15 -11.59 5.87
CA CYS A 42 42.12 -11.34 4.82
C CYS A 42 43.48 -10.91 5.38
N ASP A 43 44.45 -11.83 5.46
CA ASP A 43 45.77 -11.56 6.01
C ASP A 43 46.51 -10.42 5.26
N LYS A 44 46.27 -10.28 3.97
CA LYS A 44 46.90 -9.22 3.13
C LYS A 44 46.43 -7.81 3.49
N LEU A 45 45.29 -7.67 4.17
CA LEU A 45 44.69 -6.39 4.56
C LEU A 45 44.95 -6.04 6.04
N LYS A 46 45.50 -6.96 6.84
CA LYS A 46 45.90 -6.71 8.22
C LYS A 46 46.77 -5.48 8.35
N GLY A 47 46.41 -4.55 9.23
CA GLY A 47 47.13 -3.30 9.45
C GLY A 47 47.00 -2.23 8.35
N LYS A 48 46.19 -2.46 7.31
CA LYS A 48 45.96 -1.49 6.24
C LYS A 48 44.67 -0.66 6.40
N TYR A 49 43.84 -1.01 7.34
CA TYR A 49 42.61 -0.31 7.66
C TYR A 49 42.36 -0.21 9.18
N LYS A 50 41.46 0.68 9.56
CA LYS A 50 40.93 0.75 10.92
C LYS A 50 39.38 0.80 10.86
N THR A 51 38.74 0.26 11.89
CA THR A 51 37.31 0.34 12.10
C THR A 51 37.01 1.29 13.25
N SER A 52 36.07 2.19 13.08
CA SER A 52 35.68 3.15 14.10
C SER A 52 34.26 3.66 13.83
N TYR A 53 33.39 3.67 14.82
CA TYR A 53 32.02 4.19 14.72
C TYR A 53 31.21 3.66 13.52
N GLY A 54 31.32 2.37 13.21
CA GLY A 54 30.62 1.76 12.07
C GLY A 54 31.19 2.14 10.69
N GLN A 55 32.40 2.71 10.64
CA GLN A 55 33.09 3.06 9.40
C GLN A 55 34.40 2.27 9.29
N VAL A 56 34.68 1.72 8.10
CA VAL A 56 35.99 1.19 7.73
C VAL A 56 36.73 2.29 7.03
N THR A 57 37.98 2.59 7.48
CA THR A 57 38.87 3.60 6.86
C THR A 57 40.17 2.96 6.44
N VAL A 58 40.51 3.07 5.17
CA VAL A 58 41.82 2.65 4.60
C VAL A 58 42.90 3.64 5.05
N LEU A 59 44.03 3.14 5.55
CA LEU A 59 45.07 3.99 6.15
C LEU A 59 45.89 4.74 5.10
N ARG A 60 46.05 4.16 3.89
CA ARG A 60 46.84 4.69 2.81
C ARG A 60 46.40 6.09 2.36
N ASP A 61 45.12 6.23 2.03
CA ASP A 61 44.54 7.39 1.34
C ASP A 61 43.29 7.95 2.00
N LYS A 62 42.92 7.40 3.15
CA LYS A 62 41.70 7.75 3.90
C LYS A 62 40.37 7.41 3.18
N SER A 63 40.45 6.57 2.16
CA SER A 63 39.22 5.96 1.60
C SER A 63 38.39 5.32 2.70
N PHE A 64 37.10 5.36 2.57
CA PHE A 64 36.24 4.80 3.61
C PHE A 64 34.97 4.10 3.05
N ILE A 65 34.43 3.19 3.87
CA ILE A 65 33.14 2.56 3.68
C ILE A 65 32.28 2.91 4.90
N LYS A 66 31.16 3.57 4.68
CA LYS A 66 30.30 4.12 5.74
C LYS A 66 28.84 3.83 5.49
N PRO A 67 28.08 3.32 6.50
CA PRO A 67 26.63 3.24 6.40
C PRO A 67 26.02 4.64 6.45
N LEU A 68 24.95 4.86 5.65
CA LEU A 68 24.06 6.00 5.74
C LEU A 68 22.74 5.54 6.35
N THR A 69 22.22 6.35 7.24
CA THR A 69 20.93 6.14 7.89
C THR A 69 19.96 7.24 7.50
N ARG A 70 18.65 7.02 7.77
CA ARG A 70 17.60 8.02 7.56
C ARG A 70 17.92 9.38 8.21
N GLU A 71 18.61 9.36 9.35
CA GLU A 71 19.03 10.58 10.06
C GLU A 71 20.18 11.32 9.35
N SER A 72 20.94 10.63 8.51
CA SER A 72 22.05 11.20 7.74
C SER A 72 21.62 11.95 6.47
N ARG A 73 20.32 12.00 6.16
CA ARG A 73 19.76 12.66 4.97
C ARG A 73 20.17 14.12 4.83
N LYS A 74 20.17 14.86 5.96
CA LYS A 74 20.54 16.29 6.00
C LYS A 74 22.06 16.55 5.87
N THR A 75 22.90 15.53 5.97
CA THR A 75 24.38 15.65 5.92
C THR A 75 24.97 15.10 4.61
N GLY A 76 24.13 14.66 3.68
CA GLY A 76 24.58 14.11 2.39
C GLY A 76 25.06 15.15 1.38
N ASP A 77 24.69 16.42 1.53
CA ASP A 77 25.14 17.50 0.70
C ASP A 77 26.66 17.72 0.87
N GLY A 78 27.41 17.69 -0.24
CA GLY A 78 28.86 17.83 -0.25
C GLY A 78 29.64 16.51 -0.18
N THR A 79 28.98 15.36 -0.30
CA THR A 79 29.64 14.06 -0.51
C THR A 79 30.15 13.93 -1.96
N ASN A 80 31.20 13.11 -2.16
CA ASN A 80 31.73 12.79 -3.48
C ASN A 80 31.86 11.26 -3.62
N PRO A 81 30.73 10.55 -3.74
CA PRO A 81 30.72 9.09 -3.70
C PRO A 81 31.41 8.48 -4.92
N ALA A 82 32.29 7.52 -4.68
CA ALA A 82 32.78 6.60 -5.70
C ALA A 82 31.87 5.36 -5.81
N LEU A 83 31.19 5.03 -4.70
CA LEU A 83 30.20 3.94 -4.62
C LEU A 83 29.03 4.38 -3.74
N GLY A 84 27.83 4.27 -4.28
CA GLY A 84 26.57 4.32 -3.56
C GLY A 84 25.86 2.97 -3.63
N ILE A 85 25.38 2.46 -2.52
CA ILE A 85 24.58 1.24 -2.47
C ILE A 85 23.27 1.58 -1.77
N CYS A 86 22.13 1.37 -2.44
CA CYS A 86 20.80 1.37 -1.85
C CYS A 86 20.36 -0.07 -1.66
N ASP A 87 20.30 -0.51 -0.40
CA ASP A 87 19.91 -1.85 -0.02
C ASP A 87 18.43 -1.86 0.39
N GLU A 88 17.72 -2.92 0.00
CA GLU A 88 16.26 -3.07 0.21
C GLU A 88 15.48 -1.82 -0.27
N TYR A 89 15.78 -1.38 -1.51
CA TYR A 89 15.25 -0.11 -2.03
C TYR A 89 13.72 -0.08 -2.10
N HIS A 90 13.06 -1.25 -2.20
CA HIS A 90 11.59 -1.34 -2.11
C HIS A 90 11.01 -0.77 -0.81
N ALA A 91 11.81 -0.73 0.27
CA ALA A 91 11.39 -0.21 1.57
C ALA A 91 11.61 1.32 1.72
N HIS A 92 12.29 1.96 0.76
CA HIS A 92 12.51 3.40 0.80
C HIS A 92 11.24 4.15 0.36
N GLU A 93 10.66 4.93 1.26
CA GLU A 93 9.45 5.73 0.98
C GLU A 93 9.72 6.88 0.00
N THR A 94 10.97 7.38 -0.06
CA THR A 94 11.39 8.48 -0.92
C THR A 94 12.71 8.16 -1.62
N SER A 95 12.98 8.81 -2.77
CA SER A 95 14.26 8.71 -3.49
C SER A 95 15.39 9.55 -2.89
N GLU A 96 15.13 10.32 -1.84
CA GLU A 96 16.04 11.36 -1.31
C GLU A 96 17.49 10.89 -1.11
N ILE A 97 17.70 9.71 -0.49
CA ILE A 97 19.05 9.16 -0.26
C ILE A 97 19.73 8.77 -1.59
N TYR A 98 18.96 8.16 -2.49
CA TYR A 98 19.44 7.80 -3.82
C TYR A 98 19.85 9.04 -4.61
N ASP A 99 18.99 10.06 -4.67
CA ASP A 99 19.22 11.30 -5.40
C ASP A 99 20.44 12.06 -4.87
N VAL A 100 20.61 12.14 -3.55
CA VAL A 100 21.77 12.77 -2.90
C VAL A 100 23.06 12.05 -3.27
N LEU A 101 23.11 10.73 -3.23
CA LEU A 101 24.29 9.96 -3.61
C LEU A 101 24.59 10.13 -5.10
N LEU A 102 23.57 10.00 -5.95
CA LEU A 102 23.74 10.11 -7.40
C LEU A 102 24.23 11.52 -7.81
N SER A 103 23.65 12.57 -7.25
CA SER A 103 24.06 13.95 -7.51
C SER A 103 25.50 14.24 -7.07
N GLY A 104 25.94 13.62 -5.97
CA GLY A 104 27.33 13.74 -5.48
C GLY A 104 28.38 13.04 -6.37
N MET A 105 27.97 12.10 -7.22
CA MET A 105 28.85 11.31 -8.08
C MET A 105 29.42 12.06 -9.28
N GLY A 106 28.83 13.21 -9.64
CA GLY A 106 29.15 13.92 -10.88
C GLY A 106 30.62 14.35 -11.06
N ALA A 107 31.41 14.40 -9.98
CA ALA A 107 32.85 14.71 -10.06
C ALA A 107 33.73 13.45 -10.17
N ARG A 108 33.20 12.26 -10.13
CA ARG A 108 33.94 11.00 -10.21
C ARG A 108 34.11 10.53 -11.66
N PRO A 109 35.31 10.05 -12.05
CA PRO A 109 35.50 9.50 -13.40
C PRO A 109 34.74 8.20 -13.66
N GLN A 110 34.58 7.36 -12.63
CA GLN A 110 33.90 6.06 -12.71
C GLN A 110 33.14 5.80 -11.41
N PRO A 111 32.03 6.52 -11.18
CA PRO A 111 31.16 6.25 -10.03
C PRO A 111 30.36 4.98 -10.28
N LEU A 112 29.94 4.32 -9.22
CA LEU A 112 29.07 3.18 -9.29
C LEU A 112 27.90 3.34 -8.32
N MET A 113 26.68 3.30 -8.84
CA MET A 113 25.45 3.24 -8.05
C MET A 113 24.86 1.81 -8.14
N LEU A 114 24.56 1.20 -7.01
CA LEU A 114 23.95 -0.12 -6.92
C LEU A 114 22.64 -0.03 -6.18
N ILE A 115 21.59 -0.54 -6.80
CA ILE A 115 20.29 -0.79 -6.17
C ILE A 115 20.12 -2.29 -6.02
N ILE A 116 19.85 -2.75 -4.81
CA ILE A 116 19.60 -4.16 -4.51
C ILE A 116 18.29 -4.24 -3.73
N THR A 117 17.36 -5.04 -4.21
CA THR A 117 16.03 -5.12 -3.62
C THR A 117 15.33 -6.42 -3.98
N THR A 118 14.36 -6.80 -3.17
CA THR A 118 13.27 -7.70 -3.56
C THR A 118 12.09 -6.86 -4.06
N ALA A 119 11.06 -7.51 -4.59
CA ALA A 119 9.77 -6.86 -4.76
C ALA A 119 9.20 -6.44 -3.40
N GLY A 120 8.36 -5.43 -3.42
CA GLY A 120 7.71 -4.88 -2.24
C GLY A 120 6.19 -4.90 -2.35
N PHE A 121 5.56 -4.31 -1.36
CA PHE A 121 4.11 -4.17 -1.28
C PHE A 121 3.64 -2.70 -1.38
N ASN A 122 4.57 -1.76 -1.44
CA ASN A 122 4.27 -0.35 -1.71
C ASN A 122 4.58 -0.02 -3.18
N MET A 123 3.57 -0.15 -4.04
CA MET A 123 3.68 0.18 -5.46
C MET A 123 3.68 1.69 -5.74
N GLN A 124 3.60 2.54 -4.71
CA GLN A 124 3.77 3.99 -4.83
C GLN A 124 5.20 4.43 -4.51
N ALA A 125 6.03 3.56 -3.94
CA ALA A 125 7.42 3.85 -3.62
C ALA A 125 8.26 4.08 -4.89
N PRO A 126 9.33 4.91 -4.82
CA PRO A 126 10.21 5.23 -5.95
C PRO A 126 10.79 3.97 -6.62
N CYS A 127 11.09 2.95 -5.84
CA CYS A 127 11.60 1.68 -6.36
C CYS A 127 10.68 1.07 -7.43
N TYR A 128 9.35 1.10 -7.22
CA TYR A 128 8.40 0.58 -8.19
C TYR A 128 8.06 1.61 -9.27
N THR A 129 7.69 2.83 -8.85
CA THR A 129 7.13 3.84 -9.76
C THR A 129 8.14 4.38 -10.76
N VAL A 130 9.42 4.41 -10.39
CA VAL A 130 10.51 4.94 -11.20
C VAL A 130 11.43 3.81 -11.66
N GLU A 131 12.18 3.20 -10.74
CA GLU A 131 13.27 2.29 -11.09
C GLU A 131 12.78 1.00 -11.76
N TYR A 132 11.83 0.28 -11.15
CA TYR A 132 11.33 -0.97 -11.71
C TYR A 132 10.68 -0.76 -13.09
N LYS A 133 9.85 0.28 -13.24
CA LYS A 133 9.24 0.59 -14.54
C LYS A 133 10.27 0.99 -15.60
N MET A 134 11.32 1.69 -15.20
CA MET A 134 12.41 2.07 -16.11
C MET A 134 13.19 0.84 -16.55
N VAL A 135 13.64 0.00 -15.61
CA VAL A 135 14.43 -1.19 -15.95
C VAL A 135 13.64 -2.21 -16.77
N CYS A 136 12.33 -2.35 -16.53
CA CYS A 136 11.45 -3.15 -17.38
C CYS A 136 11.42 -2.65 -18.83
N LYS A 137 11.50 -1.33 -19.06
CA LYS A 137 11.59 -0.77 -20.42
C LYS A 137 12.95 -1.03 -21.06
N ILE A 138 14.05 -0.89 -20.30
CA ILE A 138 15.42 -1.15 -20.78
C ILE A 138 15.57 -2.58 -21.28
N ILE A 139 15.02 -3.58 -20.56
CA ILE A 139 15.14 -5.00 -20.96
C ILE A 139 14.08 -5.45 -21.97
N ASN A 140 13.08 -4.63 -22.27
CA ASN A 140 11.97 -5.01 -23.15
C ASN A 140 12.28 -4.64 -24.61
N PRO A 141 12.42 -5.63 -25.51
CA PRO A 141 12.70 -5.39 -26.94
C PRO A 141 11.65 -4.53 -27.68
N ALA A 142 10.47 -4.32 -27.07
CA ALA A 142 9.44 -3.43 -27.63
C ALA A 142 9.81 -1.94 -27.53
N TYR A 143 10.86 -1.59 -26.78
CA TYR A 143 11.36 -0.22 -26.61
C TYR A 143 12.80 -0.08 -27.12
N PRO A 144 13.06 -0.25 -28.44
CA PRO A 144 14.42 -0.26 -28.99
C PRO A 144 15.16 1.07 -28.87
N ASP A 145 14.44 2.17 -28.65
CA ASP A 145 15.02 3.51 -28.47
C ASP A 145 15.50 3.78 -27.04
N ILE A 146 15.23 2.85 -26.10
CA ILE A 146 15.68 2.92 -24.71
C ILE A 146 16.83 1.92 -24.57
N ASP A 147 18.00 2.27 -25.14
CA ASP A 147 19.25 1.52 -24.99
C ASP A 147 20.16 2.30 -24.04
N ASP A 148 20.50 1.70 -22.90
CA ASP A 148 21.35 2.32 -21.88
C ASP A 148 22.44 1.33 -21.46
N ASP A 149 23.57 1.39 -22.16
CA ASP A 149 24.76 0.57 -21.92
C ASP A 149 25.40 0.84 -20.54
N GLU A 150 25.05 1.93 -19.88
CA GLU A 150 25.57 2.29 -18.56
C GLU A 150 24.71 1.69 -17.42
N TYR A 151 23.53 1.16 -17.75
CA TYR A 151 22.58 0.63 -16.76
C TYR A 151 22.49 -0.90 -16.83
N PHE A 152 23.17 -1.59 -15.90
CA PHE A 152 23.05 -3.04 -15.77
C PHE A 152 21.81 -3.45 -15.01
N VAL A 153 20.99 -4.34 -15.57
CA VAL A 153 19.73 -4.83 -14.99
C VAL A 153 19.74 -6.34 -14.85
N LEU A 154 19.33 -6.83 -13.69
CA LEU A 154 19.00 -8.24 -13.47
C LEU A 154 17.71 -8.34 -12.64
N ILE A 155 16.65 -8.89 -13.24
CA ILE A 155 15.37 -9.15 -12.58
C ILE A 155 15.15 -10.65 -12.52
N CYS A 156 14.88 -11.17 -11.32
CA CYS A 156 14.53 -12.56 -11.05
C CYS A 156 13.16 -12.58 -10.37
N GLU A 157 12.08 -12.70 -11.14
CA GLU A 157 10.70 -12.67 -10.66
C GLU A 157 9.84 -13.70 -11.38
N LEU A 158 8.67 -14.02 -10.87
CA LEU A 158 7.66 -14.79 -11.60
C LEU A 158 6.97 -13.89 -12.62
N ASP A 159 6.59 -14.49 -13.76
CA ASP A 159 5.72 -13.83 -14.73
C ASP A 159 4.31 -13.62 -14.13
N GLU A 160 3.53 -12.72 -14.74
CA GLU A 160 2.21 -12.35 -14.22
C GLU A 160 1.25 -13.55 -14.15
N ASP A 161 1.28 -14.41 -15.17
CA ASP A 161 0.42 -15.58 -15.34
C ASP A 161 0.95 -16.87 -14.67
N ASP A 162 2.13 -16.82 -14.03
CA ASP A 162 2.71 -18.00 -13.38
C ASP A 162 1.90 -18.40 -12.12
N ASP A 163 1.52 -19.68 -12.04
CA ASP A 163 0.92 -20.24 -10.83
C ASP A 163 2.00 -20.46 -9.75
N ILE A 164 1.86 -19.80 -8.64
CA ILE A 164 2.77 -19.94 -7.48
C ILE A 164 2.84 -21.35 -6.89
N LYS A 165 1.88 -22.22 -7.22
CA LYS A 165 1.85 -23.62 -6.80
C LYS A 165 2.62 -24.53 -7.74
N ASP A 166 2.94 -24.07 -8.94
CA ASP A 166 3.76 -24.82 -9.89
C ASP A 166 5.24 -24.63 -9.55
N GLU A 167 5.86 -25.68 -9.01
CA GLU A 167 7.27 -25.66 -8.64
C GLU A 167 8.20 -25.39 -9.85
N SER A 168 7.77 -25.71 -11.07
CA SER A 168 8.60 -25.55 -12.28
C SER A 168 8.93 -24.08 -12.59
N VAL A 169 8.10 -23.11 -12.12
CA VAL A 169 8.33 -21.69 -12.33
C VAL A 169 9.20 -21.02 -11.26
N TRP A 170 9.36 -21.63 -10.09
CA TRP A 170 10.10 -21.03 -8.96
C TRP A 170 11.55 -20.65 -9.28
N PRO A 171 12.31 -21.37 -10.16
CA PRO A 171 13.65 -20.96 -10.53
C PRO A 171 13.73 -19.58 -11.19
N LYS A 172 12.64 -19.06 -11.79
CA LYS A 172 12.61 -17.71 -12.35
C LYS A 172 12.89 -16.66 -11.26
N ALA A 173 12.26 -16.80 -10.10
CA ALA A 173 12.47 -15.90 -8.96
C ALA A 173 13.62 -16.33 -8.04
N ASN A 174 14.00 -17.61 -8.06
CA ASN A 174 14.96 -18.19 -7.13
C ASN A 174 16.05 -19.02 -7.85
N PRO A 175 16.81 -18.43 -8.79
CA PRO A 175 17.74 -19.20 -9.63
C PRO A 175 18.84 -19.91 -8.84
N ILE A 176 19.29 -19.34 -7.71
CA ILE A 176 20.31 -19.94 -6.85
C ILE A 176 19.68 -20.89 -5.83
N VAL A 177 18.59 -20.47 -5.16
CA VAL A 177 17.94 -21.24 -4.10
C VAL A 177 17.42 -22.58 -4.64
N CYS A 178 16.95 -22.60 -5.87
CA CYS A 178 16.50 -23.82 -6.54
C CYS A 178 17.63 -24.73 -7.08
N THR A 179 18.90 -24.47 -6.76
CA THR A 179 20.00 -25.37 -7.11
C THR A 179 20.27 -26.45 -6.06
N TYR A 180 19.66 -26.37 -4.88
CA TYR A 180 19.87 -27.31 -3.79
C TYR A 180 18.54 -27.65 -3.07
N GLU A 181 18.48 -28.86 -2.50
CA GLU A 181 17.24 -29.45 -1.99
C GLU A 181 16.66 -28.69 -0.78
N GLU A 182 17.51 -28.23 0.11
CA GLU A 182 17.08 -27.44 1.28
C GLU A 182 16.41 -26.12 0.85
N GLY A 183 16.86 -25.53 -0.26
CA GLY A 183 16.24 -24.36 -0.86
C GLY A 183 14.81 -24.64 -1.33
N TRP A 184 14.61 -25.71 -2.07
CA TRP A 184 13.28 -26.16 -2.49
C TRP A 184 12.35 -26.42 -1.31
N ASN A 185 12.85 -27.15 -0.30
CA ASN A 185 12.08 -27.45 0.90
C ASN A 185 11.71 -26.18 1.68
N GLY A 186 12.60 -25.19 1.70
CA GLY A 186 12.32 -23.88 2.28
C GLY A 186 11.18 -23.15 1.58
N ILE A 187 11.14 -23.15 0.24
CA ILE A 187 10.06 -22.53 -0.54
C ILE A 187 8.75 -23.28 -0.32
N ARG A 188 8.74 -24.63 -0.37
CA ARG A 188 7.56 -25.46 -0.10
C ARG A 188 6.95 -25.19 1.27
N SER A 189 7.81 -25.08 2.30
CA SER A 189 7.36 -24.77 3.66
C SER A 189 6.76 -23.37 3.77
N ALA A 190 7.38 -22.39 3.10
CA ALA A 190 6.87 -21.03 3.06
C ALA A 190 5.52 -20.96 2.35
N LEU A 191 5.34 -21.66 1.22
CA LEU A 191 4.07 -21.73 0.49
C LEU A 191 2.95 -22.33 1.36
N LYS A 192 3.22 -23.46 2.05
CA LYS A 192 2.23 -24.07 2.96
C LYS A 192 1.75 -23.08 4.02
N SER A 193 2.66 -22.29 4.58
CA SER A 193 2.31 -21.26 5.56
C SER A 193 1.55 -20.10 4.94
N ALA A 194 1.89 -19.72 3.72
CA ALA A 194 1.26 -18.64 2.98
C ALA A 194 -0.20 -18.95 2.61
N LEU A 195 -0.50 -20.20 2.27
CA LEU A 195 -1.87 -20.63 1.93
C LEU A 195 -2.85 -20.57 3.12
N ILE A 196 -2.36 -20.39 4.34
CA ILE A 196 -3.17 -20.35 5.56
C ILE A 196 -3.42 -18.88 6.02
N SER A 197 -2.53 -17.93 5.65
CA SER A 197 -2.58 -16.55 6.16
C SER A 197 -2.28 -15.55 5.03
N PRO A 198 -3.16 -14.56 4.81
CA PRO A 198 -2.95 -13.50 3.82
C PRO A 198 -1.64 -12.73 4.02
N GLU A 199 -1.24 -12.46 5.26
CA GLU A 199 0.02 -11.77 5.57
C GLU A 199 1.23 -12.60 5.18
N LYS A 200 1.20 -13.92 5.45
CA LYS A 200 2.26 -14.84 5.02
C LYS A 200 2.26 -15.03 3.50
N MET A 201 1.10 -14.93 2.84
CA MET A 201 1.02 -14.95 1.38
C MET A 201 1.70 -13.74 0.78
N ARG A 202 1.48 -12.55 1.31
CA ARG A 202 2.19 -11.34 0.89
C ARG A 202 3.71 -11.51 1.00
N ASP A 203 4.20 -11.95 2.16
CA ASP A 203 5.64 -12.17 2.37
C ASP A 203 6.20 -13.25 1.43
N PHE A 204 5.43 -14.28 1.14
CA PHE A 204 5.80 -15.30 0.17
C PHE A 204 5.90 -14.72 -1.25
N LEU A 205 4.91 -13.96 -1.67
CA LEU A 205 4.89 -13.34 -3.00
C LEU A 205 6.05 -12.35 -3.18
N THR A 206 6.27 -11.46 -2.23
CA THR A 206 7.32 -10.44 -2.35
C THR A 206 8.74 -11.00 -2.13
N LYS A 207 8.96 -11.78 -1.08
CA LYS A 207 10.31 -12.19 -0.64
C LYS A 207 10.77 -13.53 -1.24
N ARG A 208 9.82 -14.37 -1.71
CA ARG A 208 10.14 -15.66 -2.33
C ARG A 208 9.88 -15.70 -3.83
N MET A 209 8.76 -15.14 -4.26
CA MET A 209 8.38 -15.13 -5.68
C MET A 209 8.74 -13.84 -6.39
N ASN A 210 9.22 -12.87 -5.66
CA ASN A 210 9.67 -11.56 -6.14
C ASN A 210 8.61 -10.82 -6.98
N LYS A 211 7.32 -11.07 -6.65
CA LYS A 211 6.17 -10.40 -7.27
C LYS A 211 5.82 -9.14 -6.50
N TRP A 212 5.66 -8.03 -7.21
CA TRP A 212 5.10 -6.83 -6.62
C TRP A 212 3.63 -7.06 -6.26
N VAL A 213 3.25 -6.69 -5.05
CA VAL A 213 1.87 -6.78 -4.57
C VAL A 213 1.42 -5.42 -4.03
N ASN A 214 0.23 -5.02 -4.41
CA ASN A 214 -0.34 -3.78 -3.89
C ASN A 214 -0.98 -4.04 -2.52
N MET A 215 -0.13 -4.27 -1.52
CA MET A 215 -0.58 -4.59 -0.16
C MET A 215 0.48 -4.17 0.85
N ARG A 216 0.13 -3.24 1.73
CA ARG A 216 1.00 -2.77 2.82
C ARG A 216 1.22 -3.84 3.89
N GLU A 217 2.23 -3.66 4.75
CA GLU A 217 2.65 -4.65 5.77
C GLU A 217 1.54 -5.07 6.74
N SER A 218 0.57 -4.18 6.96
CA SER A 218 -0.65 -4.43 7.71
C SER A 218 -1.91 -4.14 6.87
N GLY A 219 -1.82 -4.30 5.56
CA GLY A 219 -2.90 -4.01 4.62
C GLY A 219 -4.16 -4.80 4.97
N TYR A 220 -5.30 -4.10 4.90
CA TYR A 220 -6.60 -4.65 5.25
C TYR A 220 -7.09 -5.69 4.23
N MET A 221 -6.93 -5.39 2.93
CA MET A 221 -7.51 -6.16 1.83
C MET A 221 -6.44 -6.63 0.84
N ALA A 222 -6.52 -7.87 0.38
CA ALA A 222 -5.77 -8.34 -0.77
C ALA A 222 -6.41 -7.80 -2.05
N MET A 223 -5.71 -6.93 -2.77
CA MET A 223 -6.32 -6.19 -3.89
C MET A 223 -6.70 -7.08 -5.07
N ASP A 224 -6.03 -8.22 -5.27
CA ASP A 224 -6.43 -9.23 -6.26
C ASP A 224 -7.80 -9.87 -5.94
N LYS A 225 -8.17 -9.95 -4.66
CA LYS A 225 -9.50 -10.41 -4.21
C LYS A 225 -10.53 -9.30 -4.38
N TRP A 226 -10.15 -8.07 -4.01
CA TRP A 226 -10.98 -6.90 -4.23
C TRP A 226 -11.34 -6.74 -5.71
N ASP A 227 -10.37 -6.81 -6.60
CA ASP A 227 -10.58 -6.69 -8.05
C ASP A 227 -11.51 -7.79 -8.60
N LYS A 228 -11.45 -9.00 -8.04
CA LYS A 228 -12.36 -10.11 -8.41
C LYS A 228 -13.79 -9.92 -7.91
N ALA A 229 -13.98 -9.16 -6.85
CA ALA A 229 -15.31 -8.84 -6.30
C ALA A 229 -16.05 -7.75 -7.10
N LYS A 230 -15.36 -7.09 -8.04
CA LYS A 230 -15.95 -6.10 -8.94
C LYS A 230 -17.03 -6.74 -9.82
N ARG A 231 -18.19 -6.06 -9.90
CA ARG A 231 -19.30 -6.38 -10.81
C ARG A 231 -19.77 -5.12 -11.54
N ASP A 232 -20.47 -5.31 -12.62
CA ASP A 232 -21.07 -4.21 -13.38
C ASP A 232 -22.49 -3.99 -12.90
N PHE A 233 -22.69 -2.99 -12.06
CA PHE A 233 -23.98 -2.56 -11.53
C PHE A 233 -23.95 -1.06 -11.19
N THR A 234 -25.14 -0.48 -11.15
CA THR A 234 -25.36 0.94 -10.85
C THR A 234 -26.38 1.08 -9.72
N MET A 235 -26.56 2.28 -9.20
CA MET A 235 -27.59 2.56 -8.17
C MET A 235 -29.01 2.29 -8.69
N GLU A 236 -29.24 2.39 -10.01
CA GLU A 236 -30.54 2.07 -10.65
C GLU A 236 -30.95 0.61 -10.46
N ASP A 237 -30.00 -0.33 -10.37
CA ASP A 237 -30.28 -1.75 -10.14
C ASP A 237 -30.87 -2.03 -8.73
N PHE A 238 -30.78 -1.03 -7.85
CA PHE A 238 -31.27 -1.08 -6.47
C PHE A 238 -32.43 -0.11 -6.22
N ARG A 239 -33.06 0.40 -7.28
CA ARG A 239 -34.25 1.25 -7.14
C ARG A 239 -35.35 0.58 -6.31
N GLY A 240 -35.89 1.31 -5.32
CA GLY A 240 -36.91 0.84 -4.43
C GLY A 240 -36.47 -0.24 -3.42
N LYS A 241 -35.16 -0.42 -3.24
CA LYS A 241 -34.62 -1.43 -2.32
C LYS A 241 -34.25 -0.84 -0.97
N ASP A 242 -34.22 -1.72 0.02
CA ASP A 242 -33.74 -1.44 1.36
C ASP A 242 -32.23 -1.30 1.35
N CYS A 243 -31.71 -0.30 2.08
CA CYS A 243 -30.27 -0.12 2.27
C CYS A 243 -29.92 0.35 3.68
N ILE A 244 -28.67 0.11 4.06
CA ILE A 244 -28.04 0.71 5.23
C ILE A 244 -27.07 1.79 4.76
N LEU A 245 -27.13 2.95 5.40
CA LEU A 245 -26.25 4.07 5.15
C LEU A 245 -25.17 4.15 6.24
N GLY A 246 -23.91 4.19 5.88
CA GLY A 246 -22.80 4.45 6.79
C GLY A 246 -22.19 5.81 6.55
N ILE A 247 -21.84 6.55 7.61
CA ILE A 247 -21.29 7.90 7.51
C ILE A 247 -20.01 8.01 8.33
N ASP A 248 -18.99 8.62 7.72
CA ASP A 248 -17.73 9.04 8.35
C ASP A 248 -17.50 10.52 8.08
N LEU A 249 -17.69 11.36 9.10
CA LEU A 249 -17.63 12.83 8.99
C LEU A 249 -16.26 13.37 9.33
N SER A 250 -15.74 14.28 8.52
CA SER A 250 -14.52 15.03 8.74
C SER A 250 -14.77 16.54 8.73
N VAL A 251 -14.07 17.30 9.58
CA VAL A 251 -14.31 18.75 9.71
C VAL A 251 -13.39 19.58 8.81
N ARG A 252 -12.11 19.25 8.66
CA ARG A 252 -11.15 20.20 8.06
C ARG A 252 -10.15 19.66 7.03
N ASN A 253 -9.69 18.45 7.14
CA ASN A 253 -8.55 17.98 6.36
C ASN A 253 -8.75 16.64 5.68
N ASP A 254 -9.86 15.96 5.96
CA ASP A 254 -10.16 14.61 5.51
C ASP A 254 -11.35 14.60 4.55
N LEU A 255 -11.58 13.46 3.91
CA LEU A 255 -12.82 13.23 3.19
C LEU A 255 -13.95 13.07 4.22
N THR A 256 -15.13 13.56 3.90
CA THR A 256 -16.37 13.06 4.48
C THR A 256 -16.93 12.03 3.51
N SER A 257 -17.27 10.86 3.98
CA SER A 257 -17.70 9.76 3.11
C SER A 257 -19.01 9.16 3.56
N ILE A 258 -19.82 8.78 2.59
CA ILE A 258 -21.07 8.04 2.75
C ILE A 258 -20.89 6.69 2.07
N GLY A 259 -21.23 5.61 2.76
CA GLY A 259 -21.31 4.26 2.22
C GLY A 259 -22.76 3.79 2.17
N PHE A 260 -23.16 3.21 1.06
CA PHE A 260 -24.46 2.55 0.90
C PHE A 260 -24.22 1.05 0.80
N GLU A 261 -24.99 0.27 1.54
CA GLU A 261 -24.92 -1.19 1.50
C GLU A 261 -26.28 -1.79 1.30
N PHE A 262 -26.40 -2.67 0.31
CA PHE A 262 -27.60 -3.38 -0.08
C PHE A 262 -27.39 -4.88 0.06
N SER A 263 -28.47 -5.64 0.30
CA SER A 263 -28.51 -7.08 0.11
C SER A 263 -29.42 -7.46 -1.06
N LYS A 264 -28.95 -8.40 -1.87
CA LYS A 264 -29.73 -8.95 -2.97
C LYS A 264 -29.29 -10.40 -3.22
N ASP A 265 -30.25 -11.33 -3.16
CA ASP A 265 -30.02 -12.76 -3.41
C ASP A 265 -28.93 -13.38 -2.49
N GLY A 266 -28.83 -12.91 -1.22
CA GLY A 266 -27.85 -13.38 -0.24
C GLY A 266 -26.44 -12.80 -0.42
N GLU A 267 -26.26 -11.81 -1.30
CA GLU A 267 -24.99 -11.15 -1.56
C GLU A 267 -25.10 -9.66 -1.20
N TYR A 268 -23.97 -9.06 -0.77
CA TYR A 268 -23.88 -7.64 -0.46
C TYR A 268 -23.34 -6.83 -1.64
N TYR A 269 -23.88 -5.62 -1.80
CA TYR A 269 -23.48 -4.67 -2.84
C TYR A 269 -23.22 -3.31 -2.23
N VAL A 270 -22.03 -2.76 -2.47
CA VAL A 270 -21.59 -1.52 -1.83
C VAL A 270 -21.33 -0.42 -2.84
N PHE A 271 -21.71 0.81 -2.43
CA PHE A 271 -21.38 2.06 -3.10
C PHE A 271 -20.80 3.05 -2.10
N GLN A 272 -20.09 4.03 -2.58
CA GLN A 272 -19.68 5.16 -1.75
C GLN A 272 -19.84 6.48 -2.52
N HIS A 273 -19.93 7.57 -1.77
CA HIS A 273 -19.73 8.92 -2.26
C HIS A 273 -19.00 9.75 -1.21
N SER A 274 -18.07 10.57 -1.66
CA SER A 274 -17.23 11.36 -0.77
C SER A 274 -17.31 12.85 -1.08
N PHE A 275 -16.93 13.66 -0.09
CA PHE A 275 -16.91 15.12 -0.17
C PHE A 275 -15.55 15.63 0.26
N MET A 276 -15.05 16.66 -0.43
CA MET A 276 -13.75 17.29 -0.16
C MET A 276 -13.87 18.82 -0.31
N PRO A 277 -13.23 19.62 0.57
CA PRO A 277 -13.11 21.06 0.33
C PRO A 277 -12.32 21.36 -0.94
N GLU A 278 -12.79 22.32 -1.74
CA GLU A 278 -12.15 22.73 -3.00
C GLU A 278 -10.70 23.20 -2.79
N ASP A 279 -10.43 23.96 -1.73
CA ASP A 279 -9.07 24.39 -1.38
C ASP A 279 -8.12 23.23 -1.17
N LYS A 280 -8.61 22.12 -0.59
CA LYS A 280 -7.81 20.91 -0.35
C LYS A 280 -7.59 20.07 -1.59
N PHE A 281 -8.55 20.07 -2.50
CA PHE A 281 -8.41 19.42 -3.79
C PHE A 281 -7.22 19.99 -4.58
N GLN A 282 -7.12 21.33 -4.68
CA GLN A 282 -6.01 22.00 -5.36
C GLN A 282 -4.65 21.71 -4.70
N GLU A 283 -4.61 21.68 -3.36
CA GLU A 283 -3.40 21.33 -2.61
C GLU A 283 -2.94 19.89 -2.91
N ARG A 284 -3.87 18.94 -2.95
CA ARG A 284 -3.57 17.52 -3.18
C ARG A 284 -3.18 17.22 -4.62
N MET A 285 -3.84 17.84 -5.60
CA MET A 285 -3.48 17.74 -7.01
C MET A 285 -2.03 18.19 -7.27
N SER A 286 -1.55 19.19 -6.51
CA SER A 286 -0.18 19.70 -6.66
C SER A 286 0.90 18.84 -5.99
N ARG A 287 0.54 18.01 -5.01
CA ARG A 287 1.50 17.25 -4.18
C ARG A 287 1.60 15.78 -4.52
N ASN A 288 0.52 15.17 -5.00
CA ASN A 288 0.40 13.73 -5.16
C ASN A 288 -0.09 13.38 -6.57
N ASN A 289 0.46 12.33 -7.17
CA ASN A 289 -0.03 11.76 -8.44
C ASN A 289 -1.34 10.95 -8.26
N ILE A 290 -2.22 11.37 -7.33
CA ILE A 290 -3.51 10.71 -7.09
C ILE A 290 -4.52 11.34 -8.04
N PRO A 291 -5.27 10.58 -8.82
CA PRO A 291 -6.16 11.09 -9.86
C PRO A 291 -7.51 11.54 -9.29
N PHE A 292 -7.51 12.49 -8.33
CA PHE A 292 -8.73 13.04 -7.74
C PHE A 292 -9.65 13.70 -8.78
N ASP A 293 -9.09 14.25 -9.84
CA ASP A 293 -9.81 14.88 -10.96
C ASP A 293 -10.74 13.89 -11.67
N ILE A 294 -10.33 12.64 -11.84
CA ILE A 294 -11.15 11.58 -12.48
C ILE A 294 -12.36 11.22 -11.60
N TRP A 295 -12.24 11.34 -10.27
CA TRP A 295 -13.33 11.03 -9.34
C TRP A 295 -14.33 12.18 -9.17
N VAL A 296 -13.91 13.41 -9.51
CA VAL A 296 -14.77 14.62 -9.52
C VAL A 296 -15.47 14.78 -10.86
N HIS A 297 -14.76 14.51 -11.97
CA HIS A 297 -15.27 14.67 -13.32
C HIS A 297 -14.95 13.42 -14.14
N ASN A 298 -15.96 12.66 -14.48
CA ASN A 298 -15.84 11.45 -15.28
C ASN A 298 -16.81 11.49 -16.47
N GLU A 299 -16.43 10.90 -17.59
CA GLU A 299 -17.34 10.74 -18.75
C GLU A 299 -18.55 9.86 -18.40
N ASP A 300 -18.39 8.95 -17.46
CA ASP A 300 -19.45 8.14 -16.89
C ASP A 300 -19.90 8.74 -15.54
N PRO A 301 -21.11 9.31 -15.43
CA PRO A 301 -21.60 9.90 -14.18
C PRO A 301 -21.63 8.92 -12.99
N ASN A 302 -21.75 7.62 -13.24
CA ASN A 302 -21.71 6.60 -12.18
C ASN A 302 -20.33 6.45 -11.55
N LYS A 303 -19.29 7.06 -12.12
CA LYS A 303 -17.92 7.09 -11.62
C LYS A 303 -17.52 8.44 -11.04
N GLU A 304 -18.41 9.42 -11.03
CA GLU A 304 -18.24 10.66 -10.28
C GLU A 304 -18.61 10.41 -8.82
N THR A 305 -17.62 10.07 -8.01
CA THR A 305 -17.81 9.59 -6.64
C THR A 305 -17.20 10.53 -5.60
N LEU A 306 -16.80 11.74 -6.03
CA LEU A 306 -16.25 12.81 -5.21
C LEU A 306 -16.88 14.15 -5.55
N THR A 307 -17.56 14.77 -4.58
CA THR A 307 -18.09 16.14 -4.68
C THR A 307 -17.16 17.15 -4.03
N LEU A 308 -16.87 18.25 -4.72
CA LEU A 308 -16.11 19.37 -4.14
C LEU A 308 -17.07 20.35 -3.45
N CYS A 309 -16.85 20.60 -2.16
CA CYS A 309 -17.54 21.63 -1.40
C CYS A 309 -16.77 22.95 -1.48
N SER A 310 -17.45 24.07 -1.69
CA SER A 310 -16.82 25.39 -1.83
C SER A 310 -16.06 25.80 -0.55
N GLY A 311 -14.83 26.29 -0.71
CA GLY A 311 -13.99 26.81 0.38
C GLY A 311 -13.11 25.76 1.04
N SER A 312 -12.81 25.98 2.35
CA SER A 312 -11.79 25.24 3.09
C SER A 312 -12.32 24.19 4.05
N VAL A 313 -13.65 24.06 4.17
CA VAL A 313 -14.34 23.12 5.06
C VAL A 313 -15.49 22.44 4.31
N ILE A 314 -15.84 21.23 4.73
CA ILE A 314 -16.99 20.52 4.16
C ILE A 314 -18.27 21.11 4.76
N ASP A 315 -19.20 21.55 3.89
CA ASP A 315 -20.55 21.94 4.30
C ASP A 315 -21.42 20.67 4.42
N TYR A 316 -21.83 20.34 5.63
CA TYR A 316 -22.71 19.20 5.84
C TYR A 316 -24.11 19.35 5.23
N ASN A 317 -24.48 20.56 4.77
CA ASN A 317 -25.67 20.74 3.96
C ASN A 317 -25.52 20.06 2.58
N ASP A 318 -24.33 20.06 2.00
CA ASP A 318 -24.09 19.38 0.72
C ASP A 318 -24.21 17.85 0.91
N VAL A 319 -23.66 17.33 2.00
CA VAL A 319 -23.77 15.91 2.38
C VAL A 319 -25.24 15.51 2.57
N TYR A 320 -25.98 16.33 3.31
CA TYR A 320 -27.42 16.10 3.54
C TYR A 320 -28.22 16.16 2.24
N ALA A 321 -27.99 17.18 1.41
CA ALA A 321 -28.68 17.33 0.13
C ALA A 321 -28.41 16.13 -0.80
N TYR A 322 -27.19 15.61 -0.79
CA TYR A 322 -26.86 14.41 -1.56
C TYR A 322 -27.62 13.17 -1.08
N ILE A 323 -27.69 12.92 0.24
CA ILE A 323 -28.48 11.80 0.78
C ILE A 323 -29.93 11.90 0.31
N LYS A 324 -30.55 13.08 0.48
CA LYS A 324 -31.95 13.30 0.06
C LYS A 324 -32.15 13.15 -1.44
N HIS A 325 -31.17 13.58 -2.24
CA HIS A 325 -31.21 13.44 -3.69
C HIS A 325 -31.17 11.97 -4.11
N ILE A 326 -30.23 11.19 -3.60
CA ILE A 326 -30.08 9.76 -3.93
C ILE A 326 -31.29 8.95 -3.45
N GLU A 327 -31.76 9.20 -2.23
CA GLU A 327 -32.97 8.58 -1.71
C GLU A 327 -34.18 8.83 -2.64
N TYR A 328 -34.41 10.08 -3.05
CA TYR A 328 -35.50 10.43 -3.93
C TYR A 328 -35.33 9.91 -5.37
N GLU A 329 -34.13 10.08 -5.95
CA GLU A 329 -33.84 9.71 -7.33
C GLU A 329 -34.02 8.22 -7.57
N TYR A 330 -33.58 7.39 -6.62
CA TYR A 330 -33.62 5.92 -6.72
C TYR A 330 -34.72 5.28 -5.87
N ASP A 331 -35.57 6.10 -5.24
CA ASP A 331 -36.69 5.60 -4.39
C ASP A 331 -36.19 4.63 -3.32
N LEU A 332 -35.04 4.93 -2.69
CA LEU A 332 -34.42 4.03 -1.72
C LEU A 332 -35.14 4.04 -0.38
N ASN A 333 -35.21 2.90 0.26
CA ASN A 333 -35.68 2.76 1.64
C ASN A 333 -34.46 2.66 2.58
N ILE A 334 -34.02 3.79 3.14
CA ILE A 334 -32.90 3.83 4.09
C ILE A 334 -33.39 3.35 5.44
N LEU A 335 -33.04 2.11 5.80
CA LEU A 335 -33.51 1.47 7.04
C LEU A 335 -32.84 2.09 8.26
N GLU A 336 -31.51 2.27 8.22
CA GLU A 336 -30.72 2.88 9.28
C GLU A 336 -29.57 3.69 8.71
N VAL A 337 -29.14 4.70 9.49
CA VAL A 337 -27.95 5.51 9.26
C VAL A 337 -26.96 5.25 10.38
N ALA A 338 -25.90 4.51 10.07
CA ALA A 338 -24.84 4.15 11.01
C ALA A 338 -23.69 5.18 10.94
N TYR A 339 -23.28 5.76 12.06
CA TYR A 339 -22.36 6.87 12.04
C TYR A 339 -21.31 6.84 13.18
N ASP A 340 -20.11 7.40 12.91
CA ASP A 340 -19.13 7.72 13.95
C ASP A 340 -19.62 8.92 14.76
N PRO A 341 -19.78 8.82 16.11
CA PRO A 341 -20.28 9.92 16.94
C PRO A 341 -19.38 11.16 16.96
N TYR A 342 -18.14 11.05 16.52
CA TYR A 342 -17.20 12.16 16.50
C TYR A 342 -17.64 13.26 15.52
N ASN A 343 -17.91 14.46 16.03
CA ASN A 343 -18.41 15.64 15.28
C ASN A 343 -19.77 15.47 14.56
N ALA A 344 -20.54 14.40 14.81
CA ALA A 344 -21.76 14.10 14.09
C ALA A 344 -23.03 14.70 14.70
N THR A 345 -23.00 15.21 15.92
CA THR A 345 -24.20 15.54 16.73
C THR A 345 -25.22 16.42 15.99
N GLN A 346 -24.81 17.53 15.38
CA GLN A 346 -25.75 18.44 14.71
C GLN A 346 -26.30 17.85 13.39
N PHE A 347 -25.46 17.14 12.68
CA PHE A 347 -25.84 16.49 11.42
C PHE A 347 -26.83 15.36 11.66
N VAL A 348 -26.58 14.53 12.67
CA VAL A 348 -27.45 13.42 13.06
C VAL A 348 -28.79 13.91 13.58
N GLN A 349 -28.82 14.94 14.43
CA GLN A 349 -30.10 15.53 14.90
C GLN A 349 -30.99 15.95 13.74
N ARG A 350 -30.42 16.51 12.67
CA ARG A 350 -31.17 16.88 11.48
C ARG A 350 -31.75 15.67 10.74
N LEU A 351 -30.97 14.58 10.63
CA LEU A 351 -31.46 13.33 10.04
C LEU A 351 -32.61 12.73 10.87
N GLU A 352 -32.46 12.72 12.20
CA GLU A 352 -33.49 12.24 13.11
C GLU A 352 -34.77 13.09 13.03
N GLU A 353 -34.69 14.42 12.90
CA GLU A 353 -35.82 15.32 12.67
C GLU A 353 -36.57 14.99 11.38
N ASP A 354 -35.88 14.48 10.36
CA ASP A 354 -36.45 14.01 9.09
C ASP A 354 -36.96 12.56 9.14
N GLY A 355 -36.81 11.90 10.29
CA GLY A 355 -37.36 10.56 10.53
C GLY A 355 -36.40 9.40 10.27
N TYR A 356 -35.13 9.66 10.02
CA TYR A 356 -34.12 8.58 9.89
C TYR A 356 -33.82 7.95 11.25
N ILE A 357 -33.62 6.63 11.24
CA ILE A 357 -33.12 5.90 12.39
C ILE A 357 -31.61 5.96 12.39
N CYS A 358 -31.03 6.73 13.31
CA CYS A 358 -29.59 6.95 13.40
C CYS A 358 -28.96 6.09 14.49
N ILE A 359 -27.92 5.32 14.15
CA ILE A 359 -27.26 4.37 15.06
C ILE A 359 -25.81 4.77 15.26
N GLU A 360 -25.43 5.02 16.52
CA GLU A 360 -24.04 5.32 16.91
C GLU A 360 -23.14 4.07 16.79
N VAL A 361 -22.06 4.16 16.01
CA VAL A 361 -21.04 3.13 15.88
C VAL A 361 -19.77 3.57 16.61
N ARG A 362 -19.50 2.97 17.75
CA ARG A 362 -18.30 3.27 18.54
C ARG A 362 -17.04 2.78 17.83
N GLN A 363 -16.08 3.68 17.63
CA GLN A 363 -14.84 3.43 16.88
C GLN A 363 -13.81 2.63 17.69
N GLY A 364 -14.20 1.52 18.26
CA GLY A 364 -13.39 0.63 19.10
C GLY A 364 -13.31 -0.80 18.59
N ALA A 365 -12.27 -1.52 19.00
CA ALA A 365 -12.04 -2.90 18.56
C ALA A 365 -13.18 -3.86 18.95
N LEU A 366 -13.90 -3.60 20.04
CA LEU A 366 -15.05 -4.41 20.45
C LEU A 366 -16.24 -4.29 19.48
N THR A 367 -16.43 -3.11 18.88
CA THR A 367 -17.55 -2.84 17.95
C THR A 367 -17.16 -3.19 16.51
N LEU A 368 -15.98 -2.78 16.08
CA LEU A 368 -15.59 -2.84 14.66
C LEU A 368 -14.80 -4.10 14.27
N ASN A 369 -14.42 -4.98 15.21
CA ASN A 369 -13.69 -6.20 14.87
C ASN A 369 -14.48 -7.13 13.95
N GLU A 370 -15.74 -7.42 14.33
CA GLU A 370 -16.60 -8.32 13.54
C GLU A 370 -16.88 -7.75 12.14
N PRO A 371 -17.41 -6.52 11.98
CA PRO A 371 -17.68 -6.00 10.64
C PRO A 371 -16.40 -5.85 9.80
N THR A 372 -15.25 -5.53 10.41
CA THR A 372 -13.99 -5.46 9.66
C THR A 372 -13.54 -6.83 9.14
N LYS A 373 -13.73 -7.90 9.91
CA LYS A 373 -13.42 -9.26 9.47
C LYS A 373 -14.43 -9.76 8.45
N ASP A 374 -15.71 -9.64 8.76
CA ASP A 374 -16.79 -10.13 7.92
C ASP A 374 -16.78 -9.50 6.53
N PHE A 375 -16.68 -8.17 6.44
CA PHE A 375 -16.58 -7.47 5.16
C PHE A 375 -15.43 -8.03 4.29
N ARG A 376 -14.26 -8.27 4.89
CA ARG A 376 -13.13 -8.86 4.17
C ARG A 376 -13.40 -10.29 3.74
N ASP A 377 -13.98 -11.09 4.63
CA ASP A 377 -14.25 -12.50 4.39
C ASP A 377 -15.35 -12.64 3.29
N GLN A 378 -16.39 -11.80 3.30
CA GLN A 378 -17.41 -11.73 2.23
C GLN A 378 -16.80 -11.36 0.86
N VAL A 379 -15.84 -10.43 0.82
CA VAL A 379 -15.06 -10.12 -0.41
C VAL A 379 -14.28 -11.34 -0.88
N TYR A 380 -13.65 -12.08 0.03
CA TYR A 380 -12.82 -13.24 -0.30
C TYR A 380 -13.63 -14.44 -0.74
N ASP A 381 -14.84 -14.59 -0.20
CA ASP A 381 -15.79 -15.63 -0.56
C ASP A 381 -16.58 -15.30 -1.83
N GLY A 382 -16.50 -14.03 -2.28
CA GLY A 382 -17.16 -13.54 -3.49
C GLY A 382 -18.66 -13.30 -3.31
N THR A 383 -19.08 -12.95 -2.09
CA THR A 383 -20.46 -12.63 -1.70
C THR A 383 -20.65 -11.15 -1.37
N LEU A 384 -19.58 -10.33 -1.40
CA LEU A 384 -19.67 -8.89 -1.36
C LEU A 384 -19.07 -8.29 -2.63
N HIS A 385 -19.79 -7.37 -3.27
CA HIS A 385 -19.46 -6.78 -4.56
C HIS A 385 -19.40 -5.26 -4.52
N HIS A 386 -18.52 -4.70 -5.33
CA HIS A 386 -18.40 -3.26 -5.60
C HIS A 386 -18.47 -2.97 -7.10
N ASN A 387 -18.88 -1.77 -7.48
CA ASN A 387 -19.08 -1.36 -8.87
C ASN A 387 -17.78 -0.93 -9.59
N GLY A 388 -16.62 -1.03 -8.93
CA GLY A 388 -15.32 -0.60 -9.46
C GLY A 388 -15.06 0.90 -9.28
N ASP A 389 -15.67 1.53 -8.27
CA ASP A 389 -15.35 2.90 -7.84
C ASP A 389 -13.86 3.04 -7.56
N GLY A 390 -13.21 3.99 -8.25
CA GLY A 390 -11.78 4.23 -8.14
C GLY A 390 -11.36 4.81 -6.80
N LEU A 391 -12.17 5.71 -6.21
CA LEU A 391 -11.89 6.30 -4.90
C LEU A 391 -12.03 5.27 -3.78
N LEU A 392 -13.06 4.42 -3.83
CA LEU A 392 -13.23 3.31 -2.88
C LEU A 392 -12.07 2.31 -3.01
N THR A 393 -11.73 1.92 -4.23
CA THR A 393 -10.61 0.99 -4.49
C THR A 393 -9.29 1.55 -3.95
N TRP A 394 -9.03 2.85 -4.16
CA TRP A 394 -7.88 3.52 -3.61
C TRP A 394 -7.91 3.54 -2.06
N ALA A 395 -9.06 3.84 -1.44
CA ALA A 395 -9.20 3.87 0.00
C ALA A 395 -9.00 2.49 0.65
N ILE A 396 -9.56 1.43 0.05
CA ILE A 396 -9.38 0.04 0.50
C ILE A 396 -7.91 -0.37 0.37
N GLY A 397 -7.23 0.00 -0.73
CA GLY A 397 -5.79 -0.27 -0.92
C GLY A 397 -4.89 0.45 0.09
N ASN A 398 -5.32 1.62 0.59
CA ASN A 398 -4.62 2.37 1.64
C ASN A 398 -4.93 1.89 3.05
N ALA A 399 -6.04 1.18 3.23
CA ALA A 399 -6.48 0.74 4.54
C ALA A 399 -5.50 -0.26 5.16
N VAL A 400 -5.04 0.06 6.36
CA VAL A 400 -4.25 -0.84 7.20
C VAL A 400 -5.02 -1.20 8.45
N THR A 401 -4.72 -2.37 9.01
CA THR A 401 -5.32 -2.81 10.26
C THR A 401 -4.36 -2.65 11.43
N ARG A 402 -4.90 -2.38 12.60
CA ARG A 402 -4.22 -2.61 13.86
C ARG A 402 -4.85 -3.78 14.58
N GLN A 403 -4.03 -4.61 15.17
CA GLN A 403 -4.46 -5.72 16.01
C GLN A 403 -4.16 -5.40 17.47
N ASN A 404 -5.10 -5.71 18.35
CA ASN A 404 -4.88 -5.61 19.78
C ASN A 404 -4.37 -6.95 20.34
N THR A 405 -4.07 -7.00 21.66
CA THR A 405 -3.61 -8.22 22.35
C THR A 405 -4.62 -9.37 22.38
N GLN A 406 -5.87 -9.12 22.01
CA GLN A 406 -6.95 -10.11 21.90
C GLN A 406 -7.20 -10.56 20.45
N GLU A 407 -6.28 -10.20 19.54
CA GLU A 407 -6.39 -10.46 18.10
C GLU A 407 -7.59 -9.80 17.40
N TYR A 408 -8.18 -8.76 18.02
CA TYR A 408 -9.20 -7.96 17.38
C TYR A 408 -8.56 -6.99 16.38
N ILE A 409 -9.10 -6.94 15.17
CA ILE A 409 -8.65 -6.05 14.11
C ILE A 409 -9.64 -4.89 13.93
N LEU A 410 -9.13 -3.74 13.57
CA LEU A 410 -9.90 -2.60 13.07
C LEU A 410 -9.02 -1.77 12.14
N LEU A 411 -9.65 -0.98 11.27
CA LEU A 411 -8.95 -0.05 10.41
C LEU A 411 -8.20 1.01 11.24
N ASP A 412 -6.98 1.33 10.85
CA ASP A 412 -6.13 2.29 11.55
C ASP A 412 -5.85 3.52 10.68
N LYS A 413 -6.67 4.58 10.83
CA LYS A 413 -6.49 5.85 10.12
C LYS A 413 -5.13 6.51 10.37
N ALA A 414 -4.55 6.31 11.56
CA ALA A 414 -3.27 6.92 11.92
C ALA A 414 -2.06 6.24 11.26
N LYS A 415 -2.17 4.95 10.96
CA LYS A 415 -1.13 4.18 10.27
C LYS A 415 -1.31 4.14 8.75
N SER A 416 -2.51 4.47 8.26
CA SER A 416 -2.76 4.62 6.83
C SER A 416 -2.05 5.90 6.36
N GLU A 417 -1.25 5.80 5.30
CA GLU A 417 -0.52 6.97 4.78
C GLU A 417 -1.45 7.97 4.11
N ASP A 418 -2.51 7.45 3.48
CA ASP A 418 -3.55 8.22 2.82
C ASP A 418 -4.93 7.94 3.41
N LYS A 419 -5.95 8.61 2.87
CA LYS A 419 -7.30 8.60 3.40
C LYS A 419 -8.01 7.27 3.17
N ILE A 420 -8.74 6.83 4.19
CA ILE A 420 -9.52 5.59 4.18
C ILE A 420 -10.99 5.85 4.59
N ASP A 421 -11.41 7.10 4.56
CA ASP A 421 -12.75 7.51 5.00
C ASP A 421 -13.87 6.79 4.23
N PRO A 422 -13.77 6.54 2.90
CA PRO A 422 -14.75 5.68 2.19
C PRO A 422 -14.86 4.28 2.77
N ALA A 423 -13.73 3.66 3.11
CA ALA A 423 -13.72 2.34 3.74
C ALA A 423 -14.30 2.39 5.16
N ALA A 424 -14.00 3.44 5.93
CA ALA A 424 -14.54 3.61 7.29
C ALA A 424 -16.06 3.82 7.28
N ALA A 425 -16.60 4.59 6.32
CA ALA A 425 -18.02 4.76 6.15
C ALA A 425 -18.71 3.41 5.84
N LEU A 426 -18.12 2.58 4.98
CA LEU A 426 -18.65 1.24 4.71
C LEU A 426 -18.54 0.31 5.92
N MET A 427 -17.52 0.41 6.77
CA MET A 427 -17.47 -0.36 8.01
C MET A 427 -18.60 0.02 8.97
N ASN A 428 -18.98 1.31 9.01
CA ASN A 428 -20.14 1.74 9.78
C ASN A 428 -21.45 1.18 9.21
N ALA A 429 -21.62 1.18 7.87
CA ALA A 429 -22.78 0.56 7.22
C ALA A 429 -22.84 -0.95 7.49
N HIS A 430 -21.73 -1.65 7.25
CA HIS A 430 -21.63 -3.09 7.37
C HIS A 430 -21.88 -3.59 8.80
N TYR A 431 -21.49 -2.82 9.82
CA TYR A 431 -21.81 -3.13 11.22
C TYR A 431 -23.30 -3.33 11.46
N ARG A 432 -24.18 -2.63 10.71
CA ARG A 432 -25.64 -2.79 10.81
C ARG A 432 -26.20 -3.72 9.73
N ALA A 433 -25.59 -3.73 8.55
CA ALA A 433 -26.01 -4.55 7.44
C ALA A 433 -25.94 -6.05 7.76
N MET A 434 -24.91 -6.49 8.47
CA MET A 434 -24.75 -7.88 8.93
C MET A 434 -25.97 -8.37 9.73
N ASP A 435 -26.50 -7.51 10.63
CA ASP A 435 -27.64 -7.87 11.48
C ASP A 435 -28.98 -7.77 10.74
N ILE A 436 -29.16 -6.70 9.95
CA ILE A 436 -30.51 -6.35 9.42
C ILE A 436 -30.72 -6.96 8.04
N LEU A 437 -29.75 -6.84 7.13
CA LEU A 437 -29.92 -7.32 5.76
C LEU A 437 -29.75 -8.85 5.66
N GLY A 438 -28.98 -9.46 6.57
CA GLY A 438 -28.85 -10.90 6.68
C GLY A 438 -30.14 -11.61 7.21
N GLU A 439 -30.87 -10.98 8.14
CA GLU A 439 -32.08 -11.54 8.72
C GLU A 439 -33.32 -11.44 7.81
N ILE A 440 -33.36 -10.48 6.87
CA ILE A 440 -34.53 -10.26 6.01
C ILE A 440 -34.76 -11.43 5.03
N GLU A 441 -33.70 -12.15 4.63
CA GLU A 441 -33.84 -13.30 3.71
C GLU A 441 -34.33 -14.58 4.39
N ASP A 442 -34.05 -14.80 5.66
CA ASP A 442 -34.51 -15.98 6.41
C ASP A 442 -36.02 -15.95 6.73
N PHE A 443 -36.68 -14.80 6.62
CA PHE A 443 -38.11 -14.65 6.95
C PHE A 443 -39.07 -15.04 5.82
N PHE A 444 -38.60 -15.30 4.61
CA PHE A 444 -39.47 -15.65 3.46
C PHE A 444 -39.47 -17.15 3.10
N TRP A 445 -38.92 -18.02 3.95
CA TRP A 445 -39.10 -19.44 3.74
C TRP A 445 -40.50 -19.87 4.24
N VAL A 446 -41.51 -19.85 3.36
CA VAL A 446 -42.83 -20.50 3.57
C VAL A 446 -42.73 -21.92 3.06
N PRO A 447 -42.86 -22.96 3.92
CA PRO A 447 -42.91 -24.32 3.41
C PRO A 447 -44.17 -24.48 2.57
N ASP A 448 -44.00 -24.97 1.35
CA ASP A 448 -45.11 -25.41 0.50
C ASP A 448 -45.90 -26.47 1.22
N VAL A 449 -47.21 -26.17 1.43
CA VAL A 449 -48.24 -27.11 1.97
C VAL A 449 -48.75 -27.97 0.86
#